data_3b8e06cc63f73a7527c9870fafb9d970
#
_entry.id   3b8e06cc63f73a7527c9870fafb9d970
#
_cell.length_a   1.000
_cell.length_b   1.000
_cell.length_c   1.000
_cell.angle_alpha   90.00
_cell.angle_beta   90.00
_cell.angle_gamma   90.00
#
_symmetry.space_group_name_H-M   'P 1'
#
loop_
_entity.id
_entity.type
_entity.pdbx_description
1 polymer ?
#
loop_
_entity_poly.entity_id
_entity_poly.type
_entity_poly.pdbx_seq_one_letter_code
_entity_poly.pdbx_strand_id
1 'polypeptide(L)'
;MTEKILAVQRMQDYIDAHLTEKITLCDLSNAALFSPFYCARIFKELTGLSPADYIRRLRLSRSALRLRDDKRKVVDVAYNIGYDSVDGYQRAFYNEFRCNPHEYAKSPIPLSLFTPYGVKFRSLWKERNTMTNITIANVFIQVVEKPERKVIIKRGKKANEYWSYCQEVGCDVWGILTSMKSLCGEPVCLWLPEKYREKGTSEYVQGVETAINYDSVIPEGFDII
;
A
#
# COMPACT_ATOMS: atom_id res chain seq x y z
N MET A 1 -20.94 0.79 12.57
CA MET A 1 -19.59 0.17 12.63
C MET A 1 -19.50 -0.64 13.91
N THR A 2 -19.08 -1.91 13.85
CA THR A 2 -19.01 -2.77 15.05
C THR A 2 -17.85 -2.36 15.96
N GLU A 3 -18.01 -2.54 17.29
CA GLU A 3 -16.95 -2.26 18.28
C GLU A 3 -15.63 -2.98 17.97
N LYS A 4 -15.72 -4.19 17.42
CA LYS A 4 -14.61 -4.99 16.96
C LYS A 4 -13.78 -4.30 15.86
N ILE A 5 -14.44 -3.66 14.88
CA ILE A 5 -13.79 -2.91 13.81
C ILE A 5 -13.11 -1.66 14.37
N LEU A 6 -13.77 -0.94 15.29
CA LEU A 6 -13.19 0.22 15.95
C LEU A 6 -11.96 -0.14 16.78
N ALA A 7 -12.00 -1.27 17.49
CA ALA A 7 -10.86 -1.76 18.27
C ALA A 7 -9.64 -2.08 17.37
N VAL A 8 -9.86 -2.80 16.26
CA VAL A 8 -8.77 -3.10 15.32
C VAL A 8 -8.28 -1.83 14.63
N GLN A 9 -9.15 -0.87 14.32
CA GLN A 9 -8.72 0.41 13.79
C GLN A 9 -7.83 1.16 14.77
N ARG A 10 -8.19 1.23 16.07
CA ARG A 10 -7.33 1.84 17.10
C ARG A 10 -5.96 1.15 17.19
N MET A 11 -5.91 -0.18 17.05
CA MET A 11 -4.62 -0.90 17.00
C MET A 11 -3.80 -0.51 15.75
N GLN A 12 -4.42 -0.39 14.58
CA GLN A 12 -3.73 0.05 13.36
C GLN A 12 -3.20 1.48 13.51
N ASP A 13 -4.02 2.40 14.03
CA ASP A 13 -3.64 3.80 14.26
C ASP A 13 -2.47 3.89 15.27
N TYR A 14 -2.49 3.08 16.33
CA TYR A 14 -1.39 2.98 17.29
C TYR A 14 -0.10 2.46 16.65
N ILE A 15 -0.19 1.41 15.83
CA ILE A 15 0.97 0.86 15.10
C ILE A 15 1.58 1.92 14.18
N ASP A 16 0.77 2.65 13.43
CA ASP A 16 1.27 3.71 12.54
C ASP A 16 1.99 4.83 13.30
N ALA A 17 1.43 5.25 14.44
CA ALA A 17 2.00 6.31 15.26
C ALA A 17 3.32 5.91 15.95
N HIS A 18 3.48 4.62 16.31
CA HIS A 18 4.62 4.11 17.09
C HIS A 18 5.51 3.13 16.32
N LEU A 19 5.46 3.15 14.97
CA LEU A 19 6.07 2.12 14.12
C LEU A 19 7.58 1.92 14.37
N THR A 20 8.29 2.97 14.76
CA THR A 20 9.74 2.95 15.02
C THR A 20 10.09 2.50 16.44
N GLU A 21 9.11 2.37 17.32
CA GLU A 21 9.27 2.01 18.72
C GLU A 21 9.02 0.51 18.94
N LYS A 22 9.36 -0.01 20.11
CA LYS A 22 9.00 -1.38 20.48
C LYS A 22 7.52 -1.44 20.81
N ILE A 23 6.74 -2.09 19.97
CA ILE A 23 5.31 -2.29 20.14
C ILE A 23 5.06 -3.69 20.70
N THR A 24 4.37 -3.79 21.82
CA THR A 24 3.96 -5.05 22.45
C THR A 24 2.47 -5.32 22.26
N LEU A 25 2.05 -6.55 22.47
CA LEU A 25 0.62 -6.90 22.45
C LEU A 25 -0.14 -6.21 23.59
N CYS A 26 0.53 -5.88 24.69
CA CYS A 26 -0.04 -5.13 25.79
C CYS A 26 -0.40 -3.69 25.37
N ASP A 27 0.48 -3.02 24.64
CA ASP A 27 0.25 -1.68 24.11
C ASP A 27 -0.96 -1.66 23.19
N LEU A 28 -1.06 -2.65 22.28
CA LEU A 28 -2.19 -2.78 21.38
C LEU A 28 -3.50 -3.08 22.14
N SER A 29 -3.43 -3.87 23.20
CA SER A 29 -4.60 -4.18 24.04
C SER A 29 -5.11 -2.95 24.78
N ASN A 30 -4.20 -2.11 25.28
CA ASN A 30 -4.53 -0.85 25.91
C ASN A 30 -5.20 0.12 24.91
N ALA A 31 -4.65 0.24 23.69
CA ALA A 31 -5.24 1.05 22.64
C ALA A 31 -6.63 0.56 22.20
N ALA A 32 -6.82 -0.76 22.14
CA ALA A 32 -8.07 -1.40 21.75
C ALA A 32 -9.13 -1.44 22.85
N LEU A 33 -8.75 -1.32 24.13
CA LEU A 33 -9.59 -1.51 25.33
C LEU A 33 -10.17 -2.92 25.45
N PHE A 34 -9.38 -3.92 25.08
CA PHE A 34 -9.71 -5.35 25.17
C PHE A 34 -8.53 -6.15 25.72
N SER A 35 -8.77 -7.42 26.08
CA SER A 35 -7.68 -8.28 26.53
C SER A 35 -6.67 -8.59 25.41
N PRO A 36 -5.39 -8.80 25.72
CA PRO A 36 -4.36 -9.08 24.71
C PRO A 36 -4.68 -10.27 23.81
N PHE A 37 -5.19 -11.34 24.38
CA PHE A 37 -5.56 -12.54 23.62
C PHE A 37 -6.70 -12.26 22.62
N TYR A 38 -7.71 -11.53 23.07
CA TYR A 38 -8.83 -11.14 22.20
C TYR A 38 -8.37 -10.20 21.09
N CYS A 39 -7.51 -9.22 21.41
CA CYS A 39 -6.91 -8.30 20.43
C CYS A 39 -6.17 -9.04 19.33
N ALA A 40 -5.28 -9.98 19.67
CA ALA A 40 -4.55 -10.77 18.68
C ALA A 40 -5.49 -11.54 17.73
N ARG A 41 -6.57 -12.13 18.28
CA ARG A 41 -7.57 -12.87 17.52
C ARG A 41 -8.33 -11.99 16.54
N ILE A 42 -8.94 -10.88 17.03
CA ILE A 42 -9.75 -10.00 16.17
C ILE A 42 -8.89 -9.25 15.14
N PHE A 43 -7.66 -8.91 15.50
CA PHE A 43 -6.72 -8.28 14.57
C PHE A 43 -6.44 -9.21 13.39
N LYS A 44 -6.07 -10.48 13.66
CA LYS A 44 -5.84 -11.49 12.61
C LYS A 44 -7.10 -11.76 11.79
N GLU A 45 -8.26 -11.82 12.42
CA GLU A 45 -9.55 -12.05 11.72
C GLU A 45 -9.86 -10.94 10.72
N LEU A 46 -9.62 -9.66 11.07
CA LEU A 46 -9.97 -8.53 10.24
C LEU A 46 -8.87 -8.11 9.25
N THR A 47 -7.59 -8.31 9.59
CA THR A 47 -6.45 -7.93 8.73
C THR A 47 -5.85 -9.10 7.95
N GLY A 48 -6.14 -10.34 8.34
CA GLY A 48 -5.51 -11.55 7.80
C GLY A 48 -4.13 -11.87 8.37
N LEU A 49 -3.53 -10.98 9.17
CA LEU A 49 -2.17 -11.08 9.71
C LEU A 49 -2.16 -11.04 11.24
N SER A 50 -1.17 -11.70 11.86
CA SER A 50 -0.90 -11.44 13.27
C SER A 50 -0.41 -10.00 13.46
N PRO A 51 -0.60 -9.37 14.65
CA PRO A 51 -0.05 -8.04 14.92
C PRO A 51 1.46 -7.95 14.66
N ALA A 52 2.21 -8.96 15.05
CA ALA A 52 3.67 -9.00 14.85
C ALA A 52 4.07 -9.04 13.37
N ASP A 53 3.40 -9.87 12.55
CA ASP A 53 3.65 -9.93 11.10
C ASP A 53 3.24 -8.62 10.40
N TYR A 54 2.12 -8.05 10.82
CA TYR A 54 1.66 -6.76 10.30
C TYR A 54 2.68 -5.66 10.56
N ILE A 55 3.16 -5.50 11.80
CA ILE A 55 4.20 -4.54 12.18
C ILE A 55 5.49 -4.80 11.40
N ARG A 56 5.94 -6.05 11.33
CA ARG A 56 7.15 -6.44 10.60
C ARG A 56 7.06 -6.06 9.12
N ARG A 57 5.99 -6.42 8.43
CA ARG A 57 5.80 -6.11 7.01
C ARG A 57 5.70 -4.62 6.75
N LEU A 58 5.00 -3.89 7.63
CA LEU A 58 4.87 -2.44 7.51
C LEU A 58 6.23 -1.73 7.70
N ARG A 59 7.03 -2.15 8.68
CA ARG A 59 8.40 -1.67 8.89
C ARG A 59 9.27 -1.88 7.67
N LEU A 60 9.27 -3.08 7.12
CA LEU A 60 10.07 -3.41 5.93
C LEU A 60 9.63 -2.57 4.72
N SER A 61 8.34 -2.39 4.49
CA SER A 61 7.83 -1.56 3.40
C SER A 61 8.22 -0.09 3.56
N ARG A 62 8.10 0.47 4.78
CA ARG A 62 8.56 1.83 5.07
C ARG A 62 10.08 1.98 4.93
N SER A 63 10.85 0.94 5.31
CA SER A 63 12.31 0.96 5.13
C SER A 63 12.72 0.96 3.65
N ALA A 64 12.02 0.20 2.81
CA ALA A 64 12.27 0.20 1.37
C ALA A 64 12.07 1.59 0.75
N LEU A 65 11.00 2.30 1.11
CA LEU A 65 10.78 3.67 0.66
C LEU A 65 11.89 4.62 1.11
N ARG A 66 12.35 4.53 2.37
CA ARG A 66 13.47 5.34 2.86
C ARG A 66 14.79 5.04 2.14
N LEU A 67 15.07 3.77 1.84
CA LEU A 67 16.25 3.40 1.06
C LEU A 67 16.21 3.95 -0.36
N ARG A 68 15.01 3.96 -0.99
CA ARG A 68 14.80 4.49 -2.33
C ARG A 68 14.97 6.02 -2.39
N ASP A 69 14.38 6.73 -1.42
CA ASP A 69 14.20 8.18 -1.52
C ASP A 69 15.31 8.98 -0.80
N ASP A 70 15.72 8.54 0.39
CA ASP A 70 16.58 9.34 1.29
C ASP A 70 18.08 9.11 1.06
N LYS A 71 18.49 8.13 0.24
CA LYS A 71 19.90 7.71 0.03
C LYS A 71 20.65 7.46 1.35
N ARG A 72 19.95 7.05 2.40
CA ARG A 72 20.54 6.77 3.72
C ARG A 72 21.30 5.45 3.71
N LYS A 73 22.24 5.31 4.64
CA LYS A 73 22.94 4.05 4.86
C LYS A 73 21.95 2.99 5.38
N VAL A 74 22.10 1.76 4.91
CA VAL A 74 21.24 0.63 5.33
C VAL A 74 21.25 0.44 6.84
N VAL A 75 22.39 0.69 7.50
CA VAL A 75 22.57 0.63 8.96
C VAL A 75 21.62 1.61 9.66
N ASP A 76 21.60 2.86 9.20
CA ASP A 76 20.76 3.91 9.81
C ASP A 76 19.28 3.60 9.63
N VAL A 77 18.90 3.10 8.46
CA VAL A 77 17.52 2.70 8.18
C VAL A 77 17.09 1.53 9.08
N ALA A 78 17.94 0.52 9.26
CA ALA A 78 17.66 -0.64 10.11
C ALA A 78 17.30 -0.23 11.55
N TYR A 79 18.15 0.57 12.19
CA TYR A 79 17.90 1.04 13.55
C TYR A 79 16.70 2.00 13.63
N ASN A 80 16.58 2.93 12.69
CA ASN A 80 15.49 3.91 12.67
C ASN A 80 14.10 3.29 12.44
N ILE A 81 14.00 2.06 11.91
CA ILE A 81 12.75 1.36 11.73
C ILE A 81 12.47 0.33 12.84
N GLY A 82 13.31 0.33 13.90
CA GLY A 82 13.11 -0.47 15.10
C GLY A 82 13.63 -1.91 15.04
N TYR A 83 14.74 -2.15 14.31
CA TYR A 83 15.48 -3.40 14.37
C TYR A 83 16.67 -3.26 15.33
N ASP A 84 16.90 -4.32 16.12
CA ASP A 84 17.99 -4.35 17.11
C ASP A 84 19.36 -4.67 16.46
N SER A 85 19.38 -5.19 15.23
CA SER A 85 20.60 -5.51 14.50
C SER A 85 20.44 -5.37 12.99
N VAL A 86 21.53 -5.00 12.33
CA VAL A 86 21.57 -4.89 10.86
C VAL A 86 21.40 -6.24 10.19
N ASP A 87 21.98 -7.30 10.73
CA ASP A 87 21.86 -8.66 10.18
C ASP A 87 20.42 -9.19 10.27
N GLY A 88 19.74 -8.89 11.39
CA GLY A 88 18.32 -9.22 11.56
C GLY A 88 17.45 -8.50 10.53
N TYR A 89 17.72 -7.21 10.32
CA TYR A 89 17.04 -6.42 9.30
C TYR A 89 17.31 -6.95 7.87
N GLN A 90 18.56 -7.21 7.50
CA GLN A 90 18.91 -7.69 6.16
C GLN A 90 18.23 -9.02 5.84
N ARG A 91 18.23 -9.97 6.79
CA ARG A 91 17.53 -11.24 6.63
C ARG A 91 16.03 -11.06 6.47
N ALA A 92 15.41 -10.19 7.27
CA ALA A 92 13.99 -9.91 7.19
C ALA A 92 13.62 -9.23 5.87
N PHE A 93 14.43 -8.28 5.40
CA PHE A 93 14.25 -7.59 4.12
C PHE A 93 14.37 -8.58 2.94
N TYR A 94 15.40 -9.42 2.94
CA TYR A 94 15.58 -10.44 1.90
C TYR A 94 14.42 -11.46 1.89
N ASN A 95 13.95 -11.88 3.06
CA ASN A 95 12.82 -12.81 3.14
C ASN A 95 11.52 -12.22 2.60
N GLU A 96 11.30 -10.92 2.79
CA GLU A 96 10.09 -10.22 2.32
C GLU A 96 10.18 -9.90 0.82
N PHE A 97 11.31 -9.34 0.36
CA PHE A 97 11.42 -8.75 -0.98
C PHE A 97 12.32 -9.53 -1.95
N ARG A 98 13.00 -10.59 -1.50
CA ARG A 98 13.92 -11.42 -2.30
C ARG A 98 15.09 -10.66 -2.92
N CYS A 99 15.46 -9.51 -2.36
CA CYS A 99 16.63 -8.74 -2.76
C CYS A 99 17.40 -8.23 -1.52
N ASN A 100 18.68 -7.92 -1.71
CA ASN A 100 19.51 -7.37 -0.64
C ASN A 100 19.22 -5.87 -0.47
N PRO A 101 19.04 -5.34 0.77
CA PRO A 101 18.76 -3.93 0.99
C PRO A 101 19.89 -3.00 0.51
N HIS A 102 21.16 -3.44 0.50
CA HIS A 102 22.26 -2.65 -0.05
C HIS A 102 22.20 -2.53 -1.57
N GLU A 103 21.83 -3.62 -2.26
CA GLU A 103 21.64 -3.63 -3.72
C GLU A 103 20.42 -2.79 -4.09
N TYR A 104 19.34 -2.96 -3.37
CA TYR A 104 18.11 -2.18 -3.54
C TYR A 104 18.37 -0.67 -3.37
N ALA A 105 19.12 -0.25 -2.34
CA ALA A 105 19.45 1.15 -2.13
C ALA A 105 20.26 1.78 -3.27
N LYS A 106 21.10 0.98 -3.97
CA LYS A 106 21.89 1.45 -5.13
C LYS A 106 21.06 1.54 -6.40
N SER A 107 20.20 0.55 -6.64
CA SER A 107 19.37 0.43 -7.83
C SER A 107 17.98 -0.10 -7.44
N PRO A 108 17.07 0.79 -7.03
CA PRO A 108 15.73 0.40 -6.62
C PRO A 108 14.95 -0.25 -7.77
N ILE A 109 14.39 -1.42 -7.49
CA ILE A 109 13.49 -2.16 -8.38
C ILE A 109 12.06 -2.11 -7.80
N PRO A 110 11.00 -2.33 -8.61
CA PRO A 110 9.65 -2.46 -8.10
C PRO A 110 9.52 -3.60 -7.09
N LEU A 111 8.92 -3.33 -5.93
CA LEU A 111 8.70 -4.28 -4.84
C LEU A 111 7.22 -4.34 -4.47
N SER A 112 6.72 -5.51 -4.09
CA SER A 112 5.37 -5.65 -3.53
C SER A 112 5.37 -5.16 -2.07
N LEU A 113 5.20 -3.85 -1.88
CA LEU A 113 5.14 -3.26 -0.55
C LEU A 113 3.82 -3.60 0.15
N PHE A 114 3.90 -3.81 1.45
CA PHE A 114 2.71 -3.93 2.29
C PHE A 114 2.16 -2.53 2.59
N THR A 115 1.04 -2.19 1.94
CA THR A 115 0.33 -0.90 2.05
C THR A 115 -1.08 -1.16 2.60
N PRO A 116 -1.23 -1.42 3.91
CA PRO A 116 -2.52 -1.73 4.47
C PRO A 116 -3.40 -0.48 4.56
N TYR A 117 -4.68 -0.66 4.35
CA TYR A 117 -5.69 0.37 4.63
C TYR A 117 -6.43 0.06 5.94
N GLY A 118 -7.03 1.09 6.55
CA GLY A 118 -7.77 0.93 7.80
C GLY A 118 -8.99 0.02 7.63
N VAL A 119 -9.18 -0.91 8.58
CA VAL A 119 -10.30 -1.87 8.56
C VAL A 119 -11.67 -1.18 8.55
N LYS A 120 -11.77 0.04 9.05
CA LYS A 120 -13.00 0.87 9.01
C LYS A 120 -13.49 1.13 7.59
N PHE A 121 -12.59 1.32 6.62
CA PHE A 121 -12.97 1.59 5.23
C PHE A 121 -13.57 0.36 4.55
N ARG A 122 -13.10 -0.85 4.89
CA ARG A 122 -13.66 -2.09 4.38
C ARG A 122 -15.10 -2.33 4.84
N SER A 123 -15.45 -1.89 6.05
CA SER A 123 -16.82 -1.95 6.56
C SER A 123 -17.74 -0.97 5.84
N LEU A 124 -17.29 0.27 5.67
CA LEU A 124 -18.06 1.32 4.99
C LEU A 124 -18.36 0.95 3.52
N TRP A 125 -17.41 0.28 2.85
CA TRP A 125 -17.63 -0.19 1.49
C TRP A 125 -18.72 -1.27 1.41
N LYS A 126 -18.76 -2.23 2.34
CA LYS A 126 -19.83 -3.25 2.40
C LYS A 126 -21.20 -2.62 2.62
N GLU A 127 -21.28 -1.59 3.47
CA GLU A 127 -22.53 -0.85 3.73
C GLU A 127 -22.97 -0.05 2.49
N ARG A 128 -22.04 0.57 1.75
CA ARG A 128 -22.35 1.32 0.52
C ARG A 128 -22.91 0.45 -0.61
N ASN A 129 -22.44 -0.75 -0.79
CA ASN A 129 -22.94 -1.66 -1.82
C ASN A 129 -24.36 -2.16 -1.54
N THR A 130 -24.89 -1.93 -0.35
CA THR A 130 -26.31 -2.19 -0.01
C THR A 130 -27.19 -0.95 -0.18
N MET A 131 -26.60 0.24 -0.39
CA MET A 131 -27.33 1.51 -0.58
C MET A 131 -27.39 1.86 -2.09
N THR A 132 -28.49 1.53 -2.73
CA THR A 132 -28.69 1.64 -4.17
C THR A 132 -28.99 3.06 -4.71
N ASN A 133 -29.11 4.09 -3.86
CA ASN A 133 -29.42 5.45 -4.31
C ASN A 133 -28.62 6.52 -3.58
N ILE A 134 -27.44 6.85 -4.11
CA ILE A 134 -26.74 8.11 -3.75
C ILE A 134 -27.05 9.11 -4.85
N THR A 135 -27.91 10.08 -4.56
CA THR A 135 -28.06 11.26 -5.42
C THR A 135 -26.84 12.15 -5.22
N ILE A 136 -25.98 12.20 -6.24
CA ILE A 136 -24.84 13.16 -6.25
C ILE A 136 -25.43 14.53 -6.49
N ALA A 137 -25.50 15.37 -5.45
CA ALA A 137 -26.09 16.70 -5.52
C ALA A 137 -25.19 17.71 -6.26
N ASN A 138 -23.85 17.55 -6.17
CA ASN A 138 -22.89 18.44 -6.81
C ASN A 138 -21.71 17.64 -7.39
N VAL A 139 -21.33 17.93 -8.62
CA VAL A 139 -20.11 17.42 -9.26
C VAL A 139 -19.17 18.60 -9.45
N PHE A 140 -17.98 18.52 -8.85
CA PHE A 140 -16.90 19.47 -9.10
C PHE A 140 -15.95 18.89 -10.15
N ILE A 141 -15.73 19.64 -11.22
CA ILE A 141 -14.81 19.26 -12.29
C ILE A 141 -13.67 20.28 -12.32
N GLN A 142 -12.43 19.79 -12.24
CA GLN A 142 -11.23 20.59 -12.43
C GLN A 142 -10.43 20.02 -13.60
N VAL A 143 -10.13 20.88 -14.57
CA VAL A 143 -9.23 20.56 -15.67
C VAL A 143 -7.84 21.03 -15.30
N VAL A 144 -6.87 20.09 -15.28
CA VAL A 144 -5.48 20.37 -14.96
C VAL A 144 -4.62 19.97 -16.14
N GLU A 145 -3.90 20.92 -16.72
CA GLU A 145 -2.89 20.66 -17.74
C GLU A 145 -1.58 20.24 -17.05
N LYS A 146 -1.02 19.12 -17.47
CA LYS A 146 0.22 18.57 -16.90
C LYS A 146 1.25 18.38 -18.02
N PRO A 147 2.57 18.53 -17.74
CA PRO A 147 3.62 18.22 -18.70
C PRO A 147 3.54 16.77 -19.19
N GLU A 148 4.07 16.54 -20.39
CA GLU A 148 4.16 15.19 -20.97
C GLU A 148 4.89 14.23 -20.02
N ARG A 149 4.35 13.03 -19.86
CA ARG A 149 4.84 12.01 -18.94
C ARG A 149 4.44 10.62 -19.37
N LYS A 150 5.11 9.61 -18.86
CA LYS A 150 4.68 8.22 -18.95
C LYS A 150 3.82 7.86 -17.74
N VAL A 151 2.84 6.99 -17.96
CA VAL A 151 2.08 6.39 -16.86
C VAL A 151 2.22 4.87 -16.95
N ILE A 152 2.78 4.27 -15.92
CA ILE A 152 2.85 2.81 -15.80
C ILE A 152 1.57 2.38 -15.14
N ILE A 153 0.80 1.50 -15.80
CA ILE A 153 -0.52 1.08 -15.38
C ILE A 153 -0.63 -0.44 -15.30
N LYS A 154 -1.54 -0.91 -14.45
CA LYS A 154 -2.02 -2.29 -14.48
C LYS A 154 -3.46 -2.29 -14.96
N ARG A 155 -3.77 -3.07 -16.01
CA ARG A 155 -5.13 -3.17 -16.56
C ARG A 155 -5.96 -4.20 -15.81
N GLY A 156 -7.22 -3.87 -15.55
CA GLY A 156 -8.25 -4.83 -15.16
C GLY A 156 -9.02 -5.36 -16.38
N LYS A 157 -9.99 -6.23 -16.17
CA LYS A 157 -10.83 -6.81 -17.26
C LYS A 157 -12.20 -6.15 -17.35
N LYS A 158 -12.88 -5.98 -16.20
CA LYS A 158 -14.27 -5.47 -16.13
C LYS A 158 -14.48 -4.42 -15.05
N ALA A 159 -13.48 -4.21 -14.20
CA ALA A 159 -13.58 -3.29 -13.08
C ALA A 159 -13.81 -1.85 -13.56
N ASN A 160 -14.73 -1.14 -12.90
CA ASN A 160 -15.04 0.26 -13.16
C ASN A 160 -14.76 1.18 -11.97
N GLU A 161 -14.30 0.59 -10.85
CA GLU A 161 -13.97 1.32 -9.61
C GLU A 161 -12.94 0.54 -8.78
N TYR A 162 -12.42 1.17 -7.71
CA TYR A 162 -11.30 0.69 -6.90
C TYR A 162 -11.48 -0.75 -6.36
N TRP A 163 -12.63 -1.05 -5.76
CA TRP A 163 -12.81 -2.32 -5.06
C TRP A 163 -13.01 -3.50 -6.02
N SER A 164 -13.79 -3.31 -7.07
CA SER A 164 -13.95 -4.32 -8.13
C SER A 164 -12.60 -4.58 -8.82
N TYR A 165 -11.80 -3.54 -9.01
CA TYR A 165 -10.47 -3.66 -9.56
C TYR A 165 -9.53 -4.46 -8.63
N CYS A 166 -9.49 -4.17 -7.33
CA CYS A 166 -8.70 -4.95 -6.38
C CYS A 166 -9.11 -6.43 -6.29
N GLN A 167 -10.39 -6.74 -6.54
CA GLN A 167 -10.86 -8.13 -6.62
C GLN A 167 -10.35 -8.86 -7.88
N GLU A 168 -10.18 -8.14 -8.99
CA GLU A 168 -9.70 -8.73 -10.25
C GLU A 168 -8.18 -8.90 -10.29
N VAL A 169 -7.43 -7.88 -9.88
CA VAL A 169 -5.98 -7.83 -10.10
C VAL A 169 -5.16 -8.06 -8.83
N GLY A 170 -5.79 -8.04 -7.66
CA GLY A 170 -5.14 -8.14 -6.36
C GLY A 170 -4.84 -6.78 -5.71
N CYS A 171 -4.73 -6.77 -4.38
CA CYS A 171 -4.46 -5.55 -3.60
C CYS A 171 -2.97 -5.16 -3.58
N ASP A 172 -2.08 -6.03 -3.99
CA ASP A 172 -0.63 -5.85 -4.04
C ASP A 172 -0.17 -4.90 -5.18
N VAL A 173 -1.01 -4.69 -6.20
CA VAL A 173 -0.75 -3.73 -7.28
C VAL A 173 -0.45 -2.34 -6.73
N TRP A 174 -1.22 -1.87 -5.76
CA TRP A 174 -0.99 -0.58 -5.12
C TRP A 174 0.39 -0.51 -4.44
N GLY A 175 0.80 -1.58 -3.75
CA GLY A 175 2.12 -1.69 -3.13
C GLY A 175 3.27 -1.66 -4.15
N ILE A 176 3.09 -2.33 -5.29
CA ILE A 176 4.07 -2.32 -6.39
C ILE A 176 4.21 -0.91 -6.96
N LEU A 177 3.09 -0.25 -7.29
CA LEU A 177 3.09 1.12 -7.81
C LEU A 177 3.69 2.12 -6.80
N THR A 178 3.37 1.99 -5.50
CA THR A 178 3.96 2.83 -4.44
C THR A 178 5.47 2.65 -4.33
N SER A 179 6.02 1.46 -4.63
CA SER A 179 7.46 1.22 -4.61
C SER A 179 8.22 1.94 -5.72
N MET A 180 7.54 2.34 -6.79
CA MET A 180 8.14 3.01 -7.93
C MET A 180 8.28 4.52 -7.65
N LYS A 181 9.34 5.14 -8.18
CA LYS A 181 9.53 6.58 -8.04
C LYS A 181 8.56 7.33 -8.95
N SER A 182 7.63 8.06 -8.37
CA SER A 182 6.62 8.82 -9.09
C SER A 182 6.93 10.32 -9.15
N LEU A 183 6.34 11.03 -10.12
CA LEU A 183 6.38 12.49 -10.21
C LEU A 183 5.51 13.16 -9.14
N CYS A 184 4.43 12.49 -8.72
CA CYS A 184 3.44 13.04 -7.78
C CYS A 184 3.56 12.48 -6.36
N GLY A 185 4.51 11.56 -6.10
CA GLY A 185 4.73 10.93 -4.81
C GLY A 185 3.83 9.72 -4.52
N GLU A 186 2.67 9.59 -5.18
CA GLU A 186 1.68 8.53 -4.93
C GLU A 186 1.17 7.90 -6.24
N PRO A 187 0.69 6.63 -6.20
CA PRO A 187 -0.06 6.04 -7.29
C PRO A 187 -1.37 6.80 -7.56
N VAL A 188 -1.89 6.65 -8.76
CA VAL A 188 -3.12 7.29 -9.22
C VAL A 188 -4.15 6.26 -9.67
N CYS A 189 -5.43 6.60 -9.52
CA CYS A 189 -6.55 5.87 -10.08
C CYS A 189 -7.05 6.64 -11.31
N LEU A 190 -7.20 5.98 -12.44
CA LEU A 190 -7.55 6.61 -13.71
C LEU A 190 -8.70 5.89 -14.38
N TRP A 191 -9.56 6.66 -15.06
CA TRP A 191 -10.48 6.17 -16.07
C TRP A 191 -9.91 6.53 -17.43
N LEU A 192 -9.44 5.54 -18.16
CA LEU A 192 -8.74 5.76 -19.42
C LEU A 192 -9.67 6.27 -20.50
N PRO A 193 -9.29 7.32 -21.26
CA PRO A 193 -9.94 7.69 -22.50
C PRO A 193 -9.87 6.54 -23.52
N GLU A 194 -10.83 6.48 -24.44
CA GLU A 194 -10.95 5.38 -25.40
C GLU A 194 -9.65 5.08 -26.16
N LYS A 195 -8.88 6.12 -26.52
CA LYS A 195 -7.60 5.98 -27.23
C LYS A 195 -6.51 5.17 -26.51
N TYR A 196 -6.62 5.04 -25.17
CA TYR A 196 -5.68 4.28 -24.35
C TYR A 196 -6.25 2.96 -23.84
N ARG A 197 -7.50 2.64 -24.19
CA ARG A 197 -8.14 1.38 -23.82
C ARG A 197 -7.72 0.28 -24.78
N GLU A 198 -7.43 -0.90 -24.24
CA GLU A 198 -7.23 -2.11 -25.01
C GLU A 198 -8.52 -2.93 -25.07
N LYS A 199 -8.75 -3.61 -26.19
CA LYS A 199 -9.92 -4.46 -26.33
C LYS A 199 -9.93 -5.57 -25.28
N GLY A 200 -11.03 -5.66 -24.53
CA GLY A 200 -11.19 -6.66 -23.47
C GLY A 200 -10.60 -6.25 -22.11
N THR A 201 -10.19 -4.99 -21.96
CA THR A 201 -9.76 -4.45 -20.67
C THR A 201 -10.75 -3.41 -20.13
N SER A 202 -10.70 -3.19 -18.82
CA SER A 202 -11.53 -2.18 -18.17
C SER A 202 -11.01 -0.77 -18.46
N GLU A 203 -11.90 0.22 -18.33
CA GLU A 203 -11.51 1.62 -18.39
C GLU A 203 -10.80 2.10 -17.12
N TYR A 204 -11.11 1.49 -15.97
CA TYR A 204 -10.49 1.81 -14.70
C TYR A 204 -9.16 1.08 -14.58
N VAL A 205 -8.13 1.84 -14.20
CA VAL A 205 -6.78 1.31 -13.95
C VAL A 205 -6.16 2.00 -12.73
N GLN A 206 -5.20 1.32 -12.12
CA GLN A 206 -4.26 1.94 -11.19
C GLN A 206 -2.92 2.11 -11.89
N GLY A 207 -2.24 3.21 -11.61
CA GLY A 207 -0.97 3.52 -12.25
C GLY A 207 -0.10 4.45 -11.42
N VAL A 208 1.10 4.70 -11.94
CA VAL A 208 2.05 5.66 -11.38
C VAL A 208 2.58 6.57 -12.50
N GLU A 209 2.51 7.88 -12.26
CA GLU A 209 3.05 8.88 -13.19
C GLU A 209 4.57 8.95 -13.06
N THR A 210 5.30 8.75 -14.16
CA THR A 210 6.76 8.77 -14.22
C THR A 210 7.26 9.77 -15.24
N ALA A 211 8.53 10.13 -15.13
CA ALA A 211 9.16 11.03 -16.10
C ALA A 211 9.14 10.42 -17.51
N ILE A 212 9.11 11.26 -18.55
CA ILE A 212 9.08 10.83 -19.94
C ILE A 212 10.31 9.96 -20.32
N ASN A 213 11.44 10.21 -19.66
CA ASN A 213 12.68 9.45 -19.83
C ASN A 213 12.83 8.28 -18.82
N TYR A 214 11.73 7.80 -18.24
CA TYR A 214 11.76 6.64 -17.35
C TYR A 214 12.29 5.41 -18.10
N ASP A 215 13.36 4.81 -17.56
CA ASP A 215 14.12 3.70 -18.14
C ASP A 215 14.30 2.51 -17.17
N SER A 216 13.70 2.61 -15.97
CA SER A 216 13.81 1.53 -14.98
C SER A 216 12.87 0.36 -15.31
N VAL A 217 13.04 -0.74 -14.57
CA VAL A 217 12.28 -1.99 -14.75
C VAL A 217 10.77 -1.76 -14.61
N ILE A 218 10.02 -2.28 -15.57
CA ILE A 218 8.56 -2.34 -15.52
C ILE A 218 8.18 -3.72 -14.99
N PRO A 219 7.31 -3.80 -13.96
CA PRO A 219 6.86 -5.09 -13.45
C PRO A 219 6.11 -5.90 -14.52
N GLU A 220 6.20 -7.22 -14.43
CA GLU A 220 5.50 -8.11 -15.35
C GLU A 220 3.98 -7.86 -15.34
N GLY A 221 3.41 -7.76 -16.53
CA GLY A 221 1.98 -7.52 -16.75
C GLY A 221 1.52 -6.09 -16.43
N PHE A 222 2.45 -5.12 -16.38
CA PHE A 222 2.14 -3.70 -16.40
C PHE A 222 2.46 -3.12 -17.77
N ASP A 223 1.74 -2.08 -18.16
CA ASP A 223 1.86 -1.39 -19.43
C ASP A 223 2.33 0.06 -19.22
N ILE A 224 2.83 0.68 -20.29
CA ILE A 224 3.14 2.13 -20.34
C ILE A 224 2.19 2.80 -21.33
N ILE A 225 1.66 3.94 -20.92
CA ILE A 225 0.90 4.85 -21.78
C ILE A 225 1.48 6.25 -21.70
#